data_8a45e749c3c2ac10cfcbfbae5d238194
#
_entry.id   8a45e749c3c2ac10cfcbfbae5d238194
#
_cell.length_a   1.000
_cell.length_b   1.000
_cell.length_c   1.000
_cell.angle_alpha   90.00
_cell.angle_beta   90.00
_cell.angle_gamma   90.00
#
_symmetry.space_group_name_H-M   'P 1'
#
loop_
_entity.id
_entity.type
_entity.pdbx_description
1 polymer ?
#
loop_
_entity_poly.entity_id
_entity_poly.type
_entity_poly.pdbx_seq_one_letter_code
_entity_poly.pdbx_strand_id
1 'polypeptide(L)' 'MGLGKPRSKFGRWLDSERISQEELVRISGVNKSTISRLCSGDAFKPSMKSALKIISALRRVGKNVDYEDFWSI' A
#
# COMPACT_ATOMS: atom_id res chain seq x y z
N MET A 1 -0.13 24.28 0.64
CA MET A 1 -0.22 23.90 0.16
C MET A 1 -0.37 23.25 -0.37
N GLY A 2 -0.50 22.93 -0.40
CA GLY A 2 -0.75 22.37 -0.84
C GLY A 2 -0.63 21.81 -1.36
N LEU A 3 -0.64 21.83 -1.38
CA LEU A 3 -0.51 21.36 -1.99
C LEU A 3 -0.48 20.21 -2.31
N GLY A 4 -0.48 20.00 -1.91
CA GLY A 4 -0.09 18.71 -2.40
C GLY A 4 -1.27 17.82 -2.65
N LYS A 5 -1.09 16.84 -3.50
CA LYS A 5 -2.15 15.90 -3.78
C LYS A 5 -2.38 15.03 -2.55
N PRO A 6 -3.64 14.76 -2.21
CA PRO A 6 -3.92 13.84 -1.12
C PRO A 6 -3.44 12.45 -1.51
N ARG A 7 -2.66 11.86 -0.65
CA ARG A 7 -2.25 10.47 -0.84
C ARG A 7 -3.31 9.56 -0.24
N SER A 8 -3.33 8.32 -0.69
CA SER A 8 -4.25 7.34 -0.14
C SER A 8 -3.90 7.07 1.32
N LYS A 9 -4.84 6.48 2.03
CA LYS A 9 -4.61 6.03 3.39
C LYS A 9 -3.41 5.06 3.43
N PHE A 10 -3.35 4.17 2.46
CA PHE A 10 -2.25 3.21 2.34
C PHE A 10 -0.92 3.93 2.12
N GLY A 11 -0.89 4.91 1.21
CA GLY A 11 0.33 5.66 0.94
C GLY A 11 0.84 6.41 2.15
N ARG A 12 -0.07 7.04 2.88
CA ARG A 12 0.32 7.76 4.11
C ARG A 12 0.85 6.81 5.17
N TRP A 13 0.24 5.64 5.27
CA TRP A 13 0.71 4.64 6.23
C TRP A 13 2.12 4.17 5.89
N LEU A 14 2.39 3.90 4.61
CA LEU A 14 3.73 3.50 4.20
C LEU A 14 4.76 4.58 4.53
N ASP A 15 4.40 5.84 4.29
CA ASP A 15 5.30 6.94 4.62
C ASP A 15 5.60 6.99 6.12
N SER A 16 4.57 6.80 6.95
CA SER A 16 4.77 6.84 8.40
C SER A 16 5.61 5.68 8.90
N GLU A 17 5.55 4.54 8.21
CA GLU A 17 6.32 3.36 8.57
C GLU A 17 7.69 3.34 7.89
N ARG A 18 7.96 4.36 7.06
CA ARG A 18 9.23 4.50 6.34
C ARG A 18 9.49 3.33 5.41
N ILE A 19 8.43 2.82 4.80
CA ILE A 19 8.53 1.75 3.80
C ILE A 19 8.40 2.39 2.43
N SER A 20 9.41 2.24 1.60
CA SER A 20 9.37 2.78 0.25
C SER A 20 8.52 1.90 -0.66
N GLN A 21 8.04 2.49 -1.76
CA GLN A 21 7.30 1.72 -2.75
C GLN A 21 8.17 0.61 -3.34
N GLU A 22 9.45 0.90 -3.55
CA GLU A 22 10.36 -0.08 -4.12
C GLU A 22 10.59 -1.25 -3.18
N GLU A 23 10.68 -0.96 -1.90
CA GLU A 23 10.82 -2.02 -0.90
C GLU A 23 9.57 -2.90 -0.90
N LEU A 24 8.40 -2.28 -0.97
CA LEU A 24 7.15 -3.03 -0.99
C LEU A 24 7.03 -3.90 -2.24
N VAL A 25 7.45 -3.38 -3.39
CA VAL A 25 7.50 -4.17 -4.62
C VAL A 25 8.34 -5.42 -4.41
N ARG A 26 9.51 -5.25 -3.80
CA ARG A 26 10.44 -6.35 -3.59
C ARG A 26 9.87 -7.42 -2.67
N ILE A 27 9.27 -7.01 -1.56
CA ILE A 27 8.82 -7.98 -0.57
C ILE A 27 7.46 -8.60 -0.92
N SER A 28 6.63 -7.89 -1.67
CA SER A 28 5.28 -8.38 -2.01
C SER A 28 5.21 -9.07 -3.36
N GLY A 29 6.12 -8.73 -4.25
CA GLY A 29 6.07 -9.27 -5.61
C GLY A 29 5.01 -8.61 -6.48
N VAL A 30 4.37 -7.55 -6.01
CA VAL A 30 3.39 -6.79 -6.79
C VAL A 30 4.15 -5.73 -7.58
N ASN A 31 3.76 -5.50 -8.85
CA ASN A 31 4.53 -4.60 -9.67
C ASN A 31 4.40 -3.13 -9.20
N LYS A 32 5.38 -2.34 -9.62
CA LYS A 32 5.50 -0.97 -9.13
C LYS A 32 4.33 -0.10 -9.55
N SER A 33 3.79 -0.31 -10.75
CA SER A 33 2.66 0.49 -11.21
C SER A 33 1.45 0.33 -10.30
N THR A 34 1.18 -0.90 -9.88
CA THR A 34 0.07 -1.17 -8.98
C THR A 34 0.31 -0.53 -7.62
N ILE A 35 1.53 -0.69 -7.08
CA ILE A 35 1.86 -0.09 -5.78
C ILE A 35 1.73 1.44 -5.85
N SER A 36 2.23 2.04 -6.92
CA SER A 36 2.18 3.48 -7.08
C SER A 36 0.72 3.99 -7.12
N ARG A 37 -0.14 3.28 -7.83
CA ARG A 37 -1.55 3.66 -7.89
C ARG A 37 -2.24 3.54 -6.55
N LEU A 38 -1.92 2.50 -5.80
CA LEU A 38 -2.50 2.30 -4.48
C LEU A 38 -2.09 3.41 -3.52
N CYS A 39 -0.91 3.95 -3.70
CA CYS A 39 -0.42 5.04 -2.85
C CYS A 39 -0.96 6.40 -3.25
N SER A 40 -1.41 6.55 -4.48
CA SER A 40 -1.80 7.86 -5.01
C SER A 40 -3.18 8.32 -4.58
N GLY A 41 -4.11 7.41 -4.40
CA GLY A 41 -5.47 7.78 -4.02
C GLY A 41 -6.27 6.57 -3.62
N ASP A 42 -7.37 6.83 -2.92
CA ASP A 42 -8.21 5.75 -2.38
C ASP A 42 -9.22 5.21 -3.39
N ALA A 43 -9.32 5.83 -4.56
CA ALA A 43 -10.27 5.39 -5.58
C ALA A 43 -9.86 4.06 -6.21
N PHE A 44 -8.55 3.81 -6.26
CA PHE A 44 -8.04 2.58 -6.84
C PHE A 44 -7.87 1.53 -5.75
N LYS A 45 -8.50 0.38 -5.93
CA LYS A 45 -8.39 -0.72 -4.98
C LYS A 45 -7.66 -1.88 -5.64
N PRO A 46 -6.87 -2.63 -4.87
CA PRO A 46 -6.14 -3.76 -5.45
C PRO A 46 -7.09 -4.92 -5.72
N SER A 47 -6.71 -5.78 -6.67
CA SER A 47 -7.38 -7.06 -6.80
C SER A 47 -7.15 -7.86 -5.53
N MET A 48 -7.97 -8.85 -5.30
CA MET A 48 -7.81 -9.71 -4.13
C MET A 48 -6.42 -10.35 -4.11
N LYS A 49 -5.95 -10.77 -5.28
CA LYS A 49 -4.63 -11.40 -5.39
C LYS A 49 -3.53 -10.45 -4.97
N SER A 50 -3.57 -9.20 -5.47
CA SER A 50 -2.56 -8.20 -5.12
C SER A 50 -2.66 -7.82 -3.65
N ALA A 51 -3.88 -7.67 -3.14
CA ALA A 51 -4.09 -7.33 -1.73
C ALA A 51 -3.49 -8.39 -0.82
N LEU A 52 -3.73 -9.67 -1.12
CA LEU A 52 -3.19 -10.74 -0.30
C LEU A 52 -1.67 -10.73 -0.31
N LYS A 53 -1.06 -10.48 -1.46
CA LYS A 53 0.40 -10.42 -1.54
C LYS A 53 0.95 -9.28 -0.70
N ILE A 54 0.31 -8.11 -0.76
CA ILE A 54 0.76 -6.95 -0.02
C ILE A 54 0.60 -7.17 1.49
N ILE A 55 -0.57 -7.61 1.91
CA ILE A 55 -0.82 -7.82 3.34
C ILE A 55 0.09 -8.90 3.91
N SER A 56 0.25 -10.00 3.17
CA SER A 56 1.14 -11.09 3.62
C SER A 56 2.58 -10.59 3.78
N ALA A 57 3.05 -9.79 2.82
CA ALA A 57 4.41 -9.27 2.87
C ALA A 57 4.59 -8.36 4.08
N LEU A 58 3.63 -7.48 4.34
CA LEU A 58 3.72 -6.56 5.46
C LEU A 58 3.70 -7.29 6.79
N ARG A 59 2.87 -8.32 6.91
CA ARG A 59 2.84 -9.14 8.12
C ARG A 59 4.17 -9.86 8.33
N ARG A 60 4.79 -10.29 7.24
CA ARG A 60 6.06 -11.00 7.31
C ARG A 60 7.17 -10.11 7.88
N VAL A 61 7.11 -8.81 7.61
CA VAL A 61 8.11 -7.88 8.14
C VAL A 61 7.66 -7.26 9.46
N GLY A 62 6.67 -7.84 10.10
CA GLY A 62 6.29 -7.45 11.45
C GLY A 62 5.19 -6.41 11.56
N LYS A 63 4.52 -6.08 10.46
CA LYS A 63 3.44 -5.09 10.50
C LYS A 63 2.11 -5.82 10.63
N ASN A 64 1.36 -5.50 11.67
CA ASN A 64 0.10 -6.18 11.95
C ASN A 64 -1.05 -5.42 11.29
N VAL A 65 -1.29 -5.71 10.01
CA VAL A 65 -2.28 -5.00 9.20
C VAL A 65 -3.20 -5.96 8.49
N ASP A 66 -4.37 -5.46 8.12
CA ASP A 66 -5.37 -6.20 7.34
C ASP A 66 -5.83 -5.36 6.17
N TYR A 67 -6.51 -6.01 5.23
CA TYR A 67 -7.06 -5.36 4.06
C TYR A 67 -7.93 -4.15 4.44
N GLU A 68 -8.78 -4.31 5.44
CA GLU A 68 -9.72 -3.29 5.83
C GLU A 68 -9.06 -2.06 6.43
N ASP A 69 -7.81 -2.17 6.85
CA ASP A 69 -7.09 -1.02 7.37
C ASP A 69 -6.86 0.03 6.29
N PHE A 70 -6.81 -0.40 5.04
CA PHE A 70 -6.47 0.49 3.92
C PHE A 70 -7.60 0.61 2.91
N TRP A 71 -8.33 -0.46 2.66
CA TRP A 71 -9.31 -0.50 1.58
C TRP A 71 -10.63 -0.99 2.12
N SER A 72 -11.58 -0.08 2.29
CA SER A 72 -12.91 -0.43 2.76
C SER A 72 -13.66 -1.22 1.68
N ILE A 73 -14.45 -2.15 2.13
CA ILE A 73 -15.30 -2.92 1.22
C ILE A 73 -16.57 -2.16 0.91
#